data_bccb6a6cb8da8c0552929d701d9042b4
#
_entry.id   bccb6a6cb8da8c0552929d701d9042b4
#
_cell.length_a   1.000
_cell.length_b   1.000
_cell.length_c   1.000
_cell.angle_alpha   90.00
_cell.angle_beta   90.00
_cell.angle_gamma   90.00
#
_symmetry.space_group_name_H-M   'P 1'
#
loop_
_entity.id
_entity.type
_entity.pdbx_description
1 polymer ?
#
loop_
_entity_poly.entity_id
_entity_poly.type
_entity_poly.pdbx_seq_one_letter_code
_entity_poly.pdbx_strand_id
1 'polypeptide(L)'
;MSAAPRGDYAEVHGSPGARVRFLGYSTIYWPFLLALFLGGWFLQAALPAPVPRTAAGVALALLVLAAWSAAGPCARRFDRILKGARGEEEAARELALLPAGWTILHGVPRGGFDAMAGGGDFDHVVVGPRAVFVVETKNWRGPVRVDERGAVTVAGLSIARSPVAQVRREARDLARLLRGILPDGLAAIGVVCFAGDSLEGARADVDGTPLCNLSELRALLLALDAAAPSALPADVRARAVAALLARG
;
A
#
# COMPACT_ATOMS: atom_id res chain seq x y z
N MET A 1 34.91 -12.00 -15.10
CA MET A 1 33.56 -11.40 -15.18
C MET A 1 33.58 -10.18 -14.26
N SER A 2 33.64 -8.98 -14.84
CA SER A 2 33.65 -7.71 -14.10
C SER A 2 32.26 -7.50 -13.50
N ALA A 3 32.18 -7.38 -12.16
CA ALA A 3 30.96 -6.97 -11.51
C ALA A 3 30.62 -5.55 -11.96
N ALA A 4 29.41 -5.35 -12.47
CA ALA A 4 28.91 -4.00 -12.75
C ALA A 4 29.04 -3.13 -11.49
N PRO A 5 29.31 -1.82 -11.62
CA PRO A 5 29.39 -0.92 -10.48
C PRO A 5 28.05 -0.99 -9.74
N ARG A 6 28.09 -1.43 -8.47
CA ARG A 6 26.91 -1.35 -7.58
C ARG A 6 26.60 0.13 -7.43
N GLY A 7 25.36 0.51 -7.74
CA GLY A 7 24.89 1.87 -7.53
C GLY A 7 25.08 2.29 -6.08
N ASP A 8 25.19 3.58 -5.83
CA ASP A 8 25.38 4.16 -4.48
C ASP A 8 24.13 4.01 -3.59
N TYR A 9 23.01 3.55 -4.17
CA TYR A 9 21.68 3.46 -3.53
C TYR A 9 21.16 2.03 -3.48
N ALA A 10 20.06 1.86 -2.74
CA ALA A 10 19.36 0.61 -2.57
C ALA A 10 18.88 -0.01 -3.88
N GLU A 11 18.81 -1.33 -3.92
CA GLU A 11 18.16 -2.07 -5.01
C GLU A 11 16.65 -2.04 -4.83
N VAL A 12 15.90 -1.70 -5.88
CA VAL A 12 14.43 -1.50 -5.81
C VAL A 12 13.72 -2.46 -6.76
N HIS A 13 12.70 -3.17 -6.26
CA HIS A 13 11.86 -4.10 -7.01
C HIS A 13 10.38 -3.78 -6.82
N GLY A 14 9.57 -4.03 -7.87
CA GLY A 14 8.14 -3.80 -7.87
C GLY A 14 7.75 -2.35 -8.16
N SER A 15 6.46 -2.09 -8.13
CA SER A 15 5.88 -0.76 -8.44
C SER A 15 4.96 -0.33 -7.30
N PRO A 16 5.31 0.72 -6.55
CA PRO A 16 4.49 1.21 -5.44
C PRO A 16 3.12 1.67 -5.95
N GLY A 17 2.05 1.35 -5.21
CA GLY A 17 0.69 1.79 -5.52
C GLY A 17 0.07 1.21 -6.81
N ALA A 18 0.77 0.37 -7.57
CA ALA A 18 0.29 -0.13 -8.86
C ALA A 18 -1.00 -0.95 -8.70
N ARG A 19 -1.03 -1.87 -7.73
CA ARG A 19 -2.21 -2.72 -7.46
C ARG A 19 -3.38 -1.89 -6.94
N VAL A 20 -3.12 -0.93 -6.07
CA VAL A 20 -4.15 -0.02 -5.52
C VAL A 20 -4.78 0.77 -6.65
N ARG A 21 -3.98 1.31 -7.58
CA ARG A 21 -4.49 1.99 -8.78
C ARG A 21 -5.28 1.05 -9.67
N PHE A 22 -4.77 -0.13 -9.99
CA PHE A 22 -5.46 -1.11 -10.84
C PHE A 22 -6.82 -1.50 -10.24
N LEU A 23 -6.88 -1.82 -8.95
CA LEU A 23 -8.13 -2.11 -8.24
C LEU A 23 -9.07 -0.91 -8.21
N GLY A 24 -8.53 0.30 -8.04
CA GLY A 24 -9.28 1.55 -8.10
C GLY A 24 -9.94 1.75 -9.46
N TYR A 25 -9.18 1.62 -10.53
CA TYR A 25 -9.70 1.71 -11.89
C TYR A 25 -10.72 0.60 -12.17
N SER A 26 -10.41 -0.66 -11.87
CA SER A 26 -11.30 -1.79 -12.16
C SER A 26 -12.63 -1.69 -11.41
N THR A 27 -12.63 -1.30 -10.13
CA THR A 27 -13.88 -1.15 -9.34
C THR A 27 -14.79 -0.03 -9.83
N ILE A 28 -14.27 0.96 -10.55
CA ILE A 28 -15.04 2.09 -11.05
C ILE A 28 -15.45 1.90 -12.51
N TYR A 29 -14.50 1.50 -13.36
CA TYR A 29 -14.75 1.44 -14.79
C TYR A 29 -15.55 0.20 -15.22
N TRP A 30 -15.28 -0.99 -14.66
CA TRP A 30 -15.97 -2.20 -15.07
C TRP A 30 -17.47 -2.19 -14.82
N PRO A 31 -17.99 -1.81 -13.63
CA PRO A 31 -19.44 -1.71 -13.42
C PRO A 31 -20.10 -0.67 -14.32
N PHE A 32 -19.40 0.44 -14.60
CA PHE A 32 -19.91 1.49 -15.48
C PHE A 32 -19.98 1.04 -16.93
N LEU A 33 -18.92 0.40 -17.45
CA LEU A 33 -18.90 -0.16 -18.81
C LEU A 33 -19.93 -1.27 -18.97
N LEU A 34 -20.05 -2.15 -17.96
CA LEU A 34 -21.07 -3.22 -17.97
C LEU A 34 -22.49 -2.64 -17.95
N ALA A 35 -22.75 -1.62 -17.16
CA ALA A 35 -24.05 -0.95 -17.13
C ALA A 35 -24.39 -0.28 -18.46
N LEU A 36 -23.42 0.35 -19.13
CA LEU A 36 -23.58 0.93 -20.46
C LEU A 36 -23.88 -0.15 -21.51
N PHE A 37 -23.13 -1.24 -21.47
CA PHE A 37 -23.30 -2.37 -22.41
C PHE A 37 -24.66 -3.04 -22.23
N LEU A 38 -25.02 -3.38 -21.01
CA LEU A 38 -26.32 -4.00 -20.70
C LEU A 38 -27.49 -3.05 -21.00
N GLY A 39 -27.34 -1.76 -20.63
CA GLY A 39 -28.33 -0.74 -20.95
C GLY A 39 -28.57 -0.60 -22.45
N GLY A 40 -27.51 -0.58 -23.26
CA GLY A 40 -27.60 -0.56 -24.72
C GLY A 40 -28.26 -1.81 -25.28
N TRP A 41 -27.92 -2.99 -24.75
CA TRP A 41 -28.55 -4.26 -25.17
C TRP A 41 -30.03 -4.32 -24.80
N PHE A 42 -30.38 -3.99 -23.55
CA PHE A 42 -31.78 -3.95 -23.13
C PHE A 42 -32.59 -2.94 -23.96
N LEU A 43 -32.02 -1.78 -24.24
CA LEU A 43 -32.67 -0.79 -25.09
C LEU A 43 -32.93 -1.35 -26.48
N GLN A 44 -31.96 -2.02 -27.11
CA GLN A 44 -32.12 -2.65 -28.40
C GLN A 44 -33.14 -3.80 -28.39
N ALA A 45 -33.15 -4.62 -27.33
CA ALA A 45 -34.05 -5.78 -27.21
C ALA A 45 -35.52 -5.40 -26.84
N ALA A 46 -35.69 -4.33 -26.06
CA ALA A 46 -37.01 -3.90 -25.55
C ALA A 46 -37.75 -2.99 -26.52
N LEU A 47 -37.14 -2.50 -27.60
CA LEU A 47 -37.73 -1.56 -28.53
C LEU A 47 -38.08 -2.22 -29.87
N PRO A 48 -39.28 -2.80 -30.02
CA PRO A 48 -39.75 -3.28 -31.31
C PRO A 48 -40.07 -2.08 -32.19
N ALA A 49 -39.22 -1.77 -33.13
CA ALA A 49 -39.36 -0.81 -34.25
C ALA A 49 -39.85 0.61 -33.94
N PRO A 50 -39.63 1.59 -34.74
CA PRO A 50 -38.83 2.77 -34.44
C PRO A 50 -39.38 3.54 -33.25
N VAL A 51 -38.57 3.58 -32.18
CA VAL A 51 -38.84 4.45 -31.01
C VAL A 51 -38.94 5.90 -31.48
N PRO A 52 -39.96 6.63 -31.07
CA PRO A 52 -40.01 8.05 -31.31
C PRO A 52 -38.74 8.70 -30.81
N ARG A 53 -38.10 9.54 -31.63
CA ARG A 53 -36.83 10.25 -31.27
C ARG A 53 -36.92 10.95 -29.92
N THR A 54 -38.09 11.41 -29.54
CA THR A 54 -38.37 12.01 -28.24
C THR A 54 -38.21 11.03 -27.08
N ALA A 55 -38.71 9.79 -27.19
CA ALA A 55 -38.58 8.78 -26.14
C ALA A 55 -37.14 8.30 -25.97
N ALA A 56 -36.40 8.14 -27.10
CA ALA A 56 -34.98 7.83 -27.06
C ALA A 56 -34.19 8.98 -26.41
N GLY A 57 -34.51 10.24 -26.69
CA GLY A 57 -33.90 11.40 -26.04
C GLY A 57 -34.16 11.47 -24.52
N VAL A 58 -35.38 11.18 -24.09
CA VAL A 58 -35.72 11.12 -22.65
C VAL A 58 -34.96 9.99 -21.96
N ALA A 59 -34.90 8.79 -22.55
CA ALA A 59 -34.16 7.66 -21.99
C ALA A 59 -32.66 7.98 -21.85
N LEU A 60 -32.06 8.60 -22.85
CA LEU A 60 -30.67 9.05 -22.82
C LEU A 60 -30.45 10.09 -21.71
N ALA A 61 -31.34 11.09 -21.60
CA ALA A 61 -31.25 12.12 -20.56
C ALA A 61 -31.32 11.52 -19.15
N LEU A 62 -32.23 10.56 -18.92
CA LEU A 62 -32.33 9.84 -17.64
C LEU A 62 -31.08 9.01 -17.34
N LEU A 63 -30.50 8.36 -18.35
CA LEU A 63 -29.25 7.60 -18.20
C LEU A 63 -28.07 8.51 -17.85
N VAL A 64 -27.96 9.65 -18.51
CA VAL A 64 -26.94 10.67 -18.20
C VAL A 64 -27.12 11.22 -16.80
N LEU A 65 -28.36 11.51 -16.38
CA LEU A 65 -28.64 11.99 -15.03
C LEU A 65 -28.33 10.95 -13.95
N ALA A 66 -28.65 9.68 -14.18
CA ALA A 66 -28.28 8.56 -13.30
C ALA A 66 -26.76 8.39 -13.21
N ALA A 67 -26.05 8.42 -14.34
CA ALA A 67 -24.60 8.36 -14.37
C ALA A 67 -23.98 9.55 -13.63
N TRP A 68 -24.50 10.75 -13.82
CA TRP A 68 -24.04 11.97 -13.12
C TRP A 68 -24.25 11.85 -11.60
N SER A 69 -25.41 11.38 -11.15
CA SER A 69 -25.69 11.22 -9.72
C SER A 69 -24.76 10.18 -9.04
N ALA A 70 -24.39 9.13 -9.77
CA ALA A 70 -23.43 8.12 -9.31
C ALA A 70 -21.98 8.58 -9.35
N ALA A 71 -21.63 9.57 -10.20
CA ALA A 71 -20.26 10.02 -10.41
C ALA A 71 -19.62 10.61 -9.14
N GLY A 72 -20.38 11.36 -8.33
CA GLY A 72 -19.88 12.02 -7.12
C GLY A 72 -19.34 11.04 -6.05
N PRO A 73 -20.10 10.02 -5.62
CA PRO A 73 -19.59 8.98 -4.74
C PRO A 73 -18.40 8.21 -5.30
N CYS A 74 -18.42 7.89 -6.60
CA CYS A 74 -17.31 7.21 -7.29
C CYS A 74 -16.05 8.08 -7.30
N ALA A 75 -16.17 9.36 -7.62
CA ALA A 75 -15.04 10.30 -7.62
C ALA A 75 -14.40 10.41 -6.23
N ARG A 76 -15.21 10.56 -5.16
CA ARG A 76 -14.69 10.61 -3.78
C ARG A 76 -13.99 9.31 -3.36
N ARG A 77 -14.45 8.15 -3.82
CA ARG A 77 -13.81 6.87 -3.58
C ARG A 77 -12.49 6.79 -4.34
N PHE A 78 -12.49 7.22 -5.59
CA PHE A 78 -11.32 7.27 -6.46
C PHE A 78 -10.22 8.17 -5.89
N ASP A 79 -10.58 9.39 -5.44
CA ASP A 79 -9.64 10.32 -4.81
C ASP A 79 -8.98 9.72 -3.57
N ARG A 80 -9.72 8.96 -2.76
CA ARG A 80 -9.15 8.26 -1.59
C ARG A 80 -8.14 7.18 -1.99
N ILE A 81 -8.47 6.41 -3.04
CA ILE A 81 -7.60 5.37 -3.57
C ILE A 81 -6.32 5.99 -4.16
N LEU A 82 -6.45 7.03 -5.00
CA LEU A 82 -5.31 7.74 -5.57
C LEU A 82 -4.45 8.40 -4.50
N LYS A 83 -5.06 8.95 -3.46
CA LYS A 83 -4.33 9.53 -2.35
C LYS A 83 -3.50 8.47 -1.60
N GLY A 84 -4.04 7.28 -1.37
CA GLY A 84 -3.30 6.14 -0.82
C GLY A 84 -2.08 5.82 -1.68
N ALA A 85 -2.30 5.57 -2.98
CA ALA A 85 -1.23 5.25 -3.92
C ALA A 85 -0.13 6.31 -4.00
N ARG A 86 -0.48 7.60 -3.92
CA ARG A 86 0.52 8.68 -3.87
C ARG A 86 1.39 8.62 -2.62
N GLY A 87 0.80 8.31 -1.44
CA GLY A 87 1.57 8.13 -0.21
C GLY A 87 2.58 7.00 -0.32
N GLU A 88 2.18 5.86 -0.90
CA GLU A 88 3.08 4.74 -1.15
C GLU A 88 4.22 5.15 -2.12
N GLU A 89 3.92 5.91 -3.18
CA GLU A 89 4.94 6.41 -4.12
C GLU A 89 5.92 7.39 -3.46
N GLU A 90 5.45 8.25 -2.56
CA GLU A 90 6.29 9.18 -1.81
C GLU A 90 7.21 8.41 -0.84
N ALA A 91 6.67 7.42 -0.12
CA ALA A 91 7.47 6.54 0.74
C ALA A 91 8.51 5.75 -0.07
N ALA A 92 8.14 5.25 -1.25
CA ALA A 92 9.06 4.54 -2.12
C ALA A 92 10.23 5.40 -2.59
N ARG A 93 10.00 6.70 -2.86
CA ARG A 93 11.09 7.63 -3.23
C ARG A 93 12.07 7.84 -2.09
N GLU A 94 11.58 8.01 -0.85
CA GLU A 94 12.44 8.11 0.33
C GLU A 94 13.21 6.82 0.60
N LEU A 95 12.56 5.67 0.46
CA LEU A 95 13.21 4.37 0.63
C LEU A 95 14.31 4.13 -0.42
N ALA A 96 14.11 4.57 -1.66
CA ALA A 96 15.09 4.43 -2.73
C ALA A 96 16.40 5.19 -2.46
N LEU A 97 16.40 6.15 -1.54
CA LEU A 97 17.58 6.89 -1.09
C LEU A 97 18.37 6.17 0.03
N LEU A 98 17.95 4.98 0.44
CA LEU A 98 18.76 4.15 1.34
C LEU A 98 20.08 3.75 0.68
N PRO A 99 21.16 3.52 1.45
CA PRO A 99 22.48 3.23 0.88
C PRO A 99 22.53 1.89 0.14
N ALA A 100 23.60 1.68 -0.61
CA ALA A 100 23.92 0.39 -1.19
C ALA A 100 23.95 -0.72 -0.13
N GLY A 101 23.49 -1.91 -0.50
CA GLY A 101 23.37 -3.07 0.40
C GLY A 101 22.00 -3.21 1.06
N TRP A 102 21.08 -2.26 0.81
CA TRP A 102 19.66 -2.38 1.12
C TRP A 102 18.88 -2.85 -0.11
N THR A 103 17.82 -3.59 0.10
CA THR A 103 16.90 -4.01 -0.98
C THR A 103 15.46 -3.68 -0.57
N ILE A 104 14.72 -3.06 -1.47
CA ILE A 104 13.35 -2.62 -1.28
C ILE A 104 12.45 -3.36 -2.25
N LEU A 105 11.36 -3.93 -1.74
CA LEU A 105 10.36 -4.63 -2.52
C LEU A 105 8.99 -3.97 -2.27
N HIS A 106 8.32 -3.55 -3.34
CA HIS A 106 7.02 -2.92 -3.28
C HIS A 106 5.91 -3.88 -3.69
N GLY A 107 4.76 -3.81 -3.02
CA GLY A 107 3.56 -4.56 -3.38
C GLY A 107 3.74 -6.07 -3.32
N VAL A 108 4.49 -6.59 -2.35
CA VAL A 108 4.74 -8.02 -2.20
C VAL A 108 3.48 -8.73 -1.70
N PRO A 109 2.94 -9.73 -2.43
CA PRO A 109 1.77 -10.48 -2.00
C PRO A 109 2.00 -11.21 -0.67
N ARG A 110 1.11 -10.99 0.30
CA ARG A 110 1.21 -11.66 1.62
C ARG A 110 0.95 -13.15 1.54
N GLY A 111 0.24 -13.60 0.50
CA GLY A 111 -0.04 -15.01 0.26
C GLY A 111 -1.00 -15.64 1.28
N GLY A 112 -1.70 -16.70 0.82
CA GLY A 112 -2.67 -17.46 1.57
C GLY A 112 -3.95 -17.62 0.75
N PHE A 113 -4.77 -18.62 1.05
CA PHE A 113 -6.10 -18.81 0.47
C PHE A 113 -7.01 -17.59 0.67
N ASP A 114 -6.64 -16.69 1.60
CA ASP A 114 -7.28 -15.41 1.89
C ASP A 114 -6.91 -14.26 0.93
N ALA A 115 -6.10 -14.50 -0.10
CA ALA A 115 -5.79 -13.47 -1.10
C ALA A 115 -7.05 -12.94 -1.82
N MET A 116 -8.10 -13.76 -1.93
CA MET A 116 -9.43 -13.34 -2.39
C MET A 116 -10.31 -12.78 -1.27
N ALA A 117 -10.02 -13.07 0.01
CA ALA A 117 -10.80 -12.67 1.18
C ALA A 117 -10.18 -11.49 1.97
N GLY A 118 -9.25 -10.72 1.37
CA GLY A 118 -8.68 -9.52 1.99
C GLY A 118 -7.23 -9.66 2.49
N GLY A 119 -6.50 -10.70 2.08
CA GLY A 119 -5.06 -10.76 2.21
C GLY A 119 -4.44 -9.72 1.29
N GLY A 120 -4.15 -8.52 1.81
CA GLY A 120 -3.49 -7.45 1.06
C GLY A 120 -2.04 -7.78 0.74
N ASP A 121 -1.38 -6.86 0.06
CA ASP A 121 0.07 -6.90 -0.11
C ASP A 121 0.75 -6.17 1.04
N PHE A 122 2.04 -6.39 1.22
CA PHE A 122 2.88 -5.46 1.97
C PHE A 122 3.10 -4.22 1.09
N ASP A 123 2.88 -3.02 1.62
CA ASP A 123 3.17 -1.78 0.90
C ASP A 123 4.64 -1.75 0.51
N HIS A 124 5.52 -1.92 1.50
CA HIS A 124 6.96 -2.01 1.28
C HIS A 124 7.59 -3.04 2.23
N VAL A 125 8.42 -3.92 1.69
CA VAL A 125 9.35 -4.75 2.46
C VAL A 125 10.76 -4.24 2.21
N VAL A 126 11.50 -4.01 3.28
CA VAL A 126 12.87 -3.49 3.22
C VAL A 126 13.82 -4.47 3.88
N VAL A 127 14.79 -4.96 3.14
CA VAL A 127 15.84 -5.86 3.63
C VAL A 127 17.11 -5.05 3.80
N GLY A 128 17.44 -4.75 5.05
CA GLY A 128 18.67 -4.05 5.44
C GLY A 128 19.84 -4.99 5.68
N PRO A 129 21.00 -4.43 5.95
CA PRO A 129 22.20 -5.20 6.31
C PRO A 129 22.07 -6.03 7.59
N ARG A 130 21.18 -5.64 8.52
CA ARG A 130 21.05 -6.27 9.84
C ARG A 130 19.61 -6.65 10.21
N ALA A 131 18.61 -6.00 9.62
CA ALA A 131 17.20 -6.19 9.94
C ALA A 131 16.32 -6.26 8.69
N VAL A 132 15.11 -6.79 8.86
CA VAL A 132 14.06 -6.80 7.83
C VAL A 132 12.86 -6.03 8.34
N PHE A 133 12.31 -5.17 7.50
CA PHE A 133 11.24 -4.25 7.87
C PHE A 133 10.01 -4.44 6.99
N VAL A 134 8.83 -4.21 7.57
CA VAL A 134 7.60 -3.92 6.85
C VAL A 134 7.27 -2.46 7.12
N VAL A 135 7.13 -1.67 6.07
CA VAL A 135 6.71 -0.27 6.16
C VAL A 135 5.29 -0.16 5.62
N GLU A 136 4.37 0.16 6.51
CA GLU A 136 2.98 0.46 6.20
C GLU A 136 2.81 1.97 6.05
N THR A 137 2.34 2.41 4.88
CA THR A 137 2.20 3.83 4.57
C THR A 137 0.77 4.32 4.76
N LYS A 138 0.59 5.41 5.48
CA LYS A 138 -0.70 6.07 5.66
C LYS A 138 -0.64 7.51 5.15
N ASN A 139 -1.51 7.83 4.17
CA ASN A 139 -1.65 9.18 3.64
C ASN A 139 -3.02 9.75 4.06
N TRP A 140 -3.15 10.15 5.31
CA TRP A 140 -4.37 10.69 5.86
C TRP A 140 -4.47 12.21 5.71
N ARG A 141 -5.68 12.75 5.83
CA ARG A 141 -5.92 14.19 5.86
C ARG A 141 -6.07 14.64 7.31
N GLY A 142 -5.28 15.64 7.69
CA GLY A 142 -5.31 16.26 9.03
C GLY A 142 -4.29 15.63 9.98
N PRO A 143 -4.11 16.25 11.13
CA PRO A 143 -3.10 15.89 12.11
C PRO A 143 -3.37 14.51 12.71
N VAL A 144 -2.32 13.73 12.81
CA VAL A 144 -2.31 12.42 13.47
C VAL A 144 -1.69 12.58 14.85
N ARG A 145 -2.38 12.12 15.88
CA ARG A 145 -1.88 12.13 17.24
C ARG A 145 -1.89 10.72 17.82
N VAL A 146 -0.90 10.45 18.64
CA VAL A 146 -0.81 9.22 19.41
C VAL A 146 -0.91 9.60 20.88
N ASP A 147 -1.86 9.03 21.60
CA ASP A 147 -2.00 9.27 23.03
C ASP A 147 -1.05 8.38 23.85
N GLU A 148 -1.01 8.62 25.17
CA GLU A 148 -0.18 7.86 26.12
C GLU A 148 -0.49 6.36 26.17
N ARG A 149 -1.67 5.95 25.69
CA ARG A 149 -2.10 4.53 25.60
C ARG A 149 -1.84 3.94 24.23
N GLY A 150 -1.18 4.69 23.32
CA GLY A 150 -0.91 4.26 21.96
C GLY A 150 -2.12 4.27 21.02
N ALA A 151 -3.23 4.91 21.43
CA ALA A 151 -4.36 5.07 20.53
C ALA A 151 -4.08 6.19 19.51
N VAL A 152 -4.33 5.88 18.24
CA VAL A 152 -4.09 6.81 17.13
C VAL A 152 -5.40 7.52 16.77
N THR A 153 -5.35 8.84 16.68
CA THR A 153 -6.45 9.69 16.24
C THR A 153 -6.04 10.49 15.00
N VAL A 154 -7.00 10.83 14.14
CA VAL A 154 -6.80 11.66 12.94
C VAL A 154 -7.77 12.83 13.01
N ALA A 155 -7.27 14.05 12.99
CA ALA A 155 -8.07 15.26 13.15
C ALA A 155 -9.01 15.20 14.38
N GLY A 156 -8.53 14.62 15.48
CA GLY A 156 -9.28 14.44 16.73
C GLY A 156 -10.31 13.29 16.74
N LEU A 157 -10.42 12.53 15.65
CA LEU A 157 -11.37 11.42 15.54
C LEU A 157 -10.64 10.08 15.70
N SER A 158 -11.23 9.16 16.45
CA SER A 158 -10.75 7.79 16.57
C SER A 158 -10.89 7.05 15.24
N ILE A 159 -9.89 6.22 14.91
CA ILE A 159 -9.87 5.43 13.68
C ILE A 159 -10.37 4.00 13.94
N ALA A 160 -11.16 3.48 13.02
CA ALA A 160 -11.76 2.14 13.14
C ALA A 160 -10.73 1.00 13.06
N ARG A 161 -9.60 1.22 12.39
CA ARG A 161 -8.53 0.22 12.22
C ARG A 161 -7.19 0.83 12.59
N SER A 162 -6.57 0.31 13.66
CA SER A 162 -5.26 0.75 14.10
C SER A 162 -4.18 0.38 13.08
N PRO A 163 -3.39 1.34 12.58
CA PRO A 163 -2.26 1.07 11.69
C PRO A 163 -1.16 0.29 12.41
N VAL A 164 -1.01 0.49 13.71
CA VAL A 164 -0.08 -0.26 14.58
C VAL A 164 -0.45 -1.74 14.60
N ALA A 165 -1.74 -2.05 14.84
CA ALA A 165 -2.20 -3.44 14.83
C ALA A 165 -2.08 -4.07 13.44
N GLN A 166 -2.22 -3.28 12.37
CA GLN A 166 -2.05 -3.72 10.99
C GLN A 166 -0.59 -4.10 10.74
N VAL A 167 0.36 -3.18 10.92
CA VAL A 167 1.77 -3.43 10.63
C VAL A 167 2.37 -4.54 11.51
N ARG A 168 1.89 -4.70 12.73
CA ARG A 168 2.28 -5.83 13.59
C ARG A 168 1.84 -7.18 13.03
N ARG A 169 0.65 -7.27 12.45
CA ARG A 169 0.21 -8.49 11.75
C ARG A 169 1.09 -8.73 10.54
N GLU A 170 1.37 -7.71 9.76
CA GLU A 170 2.22 -7.78 8.58
C GLU A 170 3.64 -8.22 8.92
N ALA A 171 4.25 -7.66 9.95
CA ALA A 171 5.57 -8.08 10.42
C ALA A 171 5.60 -9.57 10.84
N ARG A 172 4.54 -10.05 11.51
CA ARG A 172 4.41 -11.49 11.83
C ARG A 172 4.21 -12.36 10.60
N ASP A 173 3.46 -11.86 9.61
CA ASP A 173 3.24 -12.56 8.35
C ASP A 173 4.55 -12.65 7.56
N LEU A 174 5.31 -11.57 7.48
CA LEU A 174 6.62 -11.55 6.85
C LEU A 174 7.60 -12.50 7.56
N ALA A 175 7.66 -12.47 8.88
CA ALA A 175 8.49 -13.40 9.65
C ALA A 175 8.11 -14.86 9.39
N ARG A 176 6.81 -15.17 9.21
CA ARG A 176 6.35 -16.51 8.81
C ARG A 176 6.79 -16.89 7.41
N LEU A 177 6.70 -15.97 6.46
CA LEU A 177 7.13 -16.19 5.08
C LEU A 177 8.62 -16.46 4.95
N LEU A 178 9.42 -15.83 5.79
CA LEU A 178 10.87 -15.94 5.79
C LEU A 178 11.40 -16.97 6.81
N ARG A 179 10.51 -17.78 7.39
CA ARG A 179 10.90 -18.85 8.33
C ARG A 179 11.83 -19.85 7.65
N GLY A 180 12.93 -20.20 8.33
CA GLY A 180 13.96 -21.08 7.80
C GLY A 180 14.94 -20.41 6.83
N ILE A 181 14.72 -19.13 6.51
CA ILE A 181 15.66 -18.29 5.76
C ILE A 181 16.36 -17.35 6.72
N LEU A 182 15.59 -16.62 7.53
CA LEU A 182 16.14 -15.73 8.56
C LEU A 182 16.63 -16.54 9.75
N PRO A 183 17.67 -16.06 10.45
CA PRO A 183 18.12 -16.67 11.70
C PRO A 183 17.01 -16.79 12.72
N ASP A 184 17.05 -17.85 13.53
CA ASP A 184 16.10 -18.04 14.62
C ASP A 184 16.12 -16.85 15.59
N GLY A 185 14.95 -16.39 16.00
CA GLY A 185 14.78 -15.24 16.89
C GLY A 185 14.82 -13.87 16.19
N LEU A 186 15.13 -13.80 14.89
CA LEU A 186 15.05 -12.54 14.17
C LEU A 186 13.59 -12.26 13.77
N ALA A 187 13.01 -11.23 14.34
CA ALA A 187 11.68 -10.73 13.98
C ALA A 187 11.77 -9.67 12.89
N ALA A 188 10.80 -9.66 12.00
CA ALA A 188 10.61 -8.51 11.12
C ALA A 188 10.09 -7.32 11.94
N ILE A 189 10.58 -6.12 11.64
CA ILE A 189 10.21 -4.88 12.33
C ILE A 189 9.13 -4.17 11.52
N GLY A 190 7.96 -3.95 12.15
CA GLY A 190 6.89 -3.17 11.54
C GLY A 190 7.08 -1.68 11.81
N VAL A 191 6.97 -0.84 10.79
CA VAL A 191 7.06 0.62 10.88
C VAL A 191 5.82 1.23 10.24
N VAL A 192 5.19 2.20 10.92
CA VAL A 192 4.11 3.00 10.32
C VAL A 192 4.67 4.34 9.87
N CYS A 193 4.53 4.63 8.58
CA CYS A 193 4.96 5.88 7.97
C CYS A 193 3.76 6.73 7.59
N PHE A 194 3.71 7.97 8.05
CA PHE A 194 2.70 8.95 7.67
C PHE A 194 3.23 9.83 6.53
N ALA A 195 2.75 9.58 5.30
CA ALA A 195 3.02 10.43 4.15
C ALA A 195 2.36 11.81 4.34
N GLY A 196 3.05 12.88 3.92
CA GLY A 196 2.58 14.25 4.13
C GLY A 196 2.84 14.78 5.53
N ASP A 197 3.75 14.14 6.29
CA ASP A 197 4.22 14.59 7.62
C ASP A 197 3.07 14.97 8.56
N SER A 198 2.05 14.11 8.60
CA SER A 198 0.82 14.37 9.35
C SER A 198 0.87 13.96 10.83
N LEU A 199 1.91 13.24 11.26
CA LEU A 199 2.13 12.90 12.68
C LEU A 199 2.55 14.15 13.44
N GLU A 200 1.74 14.56 14.41
CA GLU A 200 2.09 15.70 15.29
C GLU A 200 3.10 15.26 16.35
N GLY A 201 4.14 16.05 16.48
CA GLY A 201 5.24 15.76 17.39
C GLY A 201 6.39 15.01 16.75
N ALA A 202 7.34 14.57 17.57
CA ALA A 202 8.43 13.70 17.15
C ALA A 202 7.92 12.27 16.90
N ARG A 203 8.82 11.41 16.42
CA ARG A 203 8.58 9.96 16.31
C ARG A 203 7.90 9.41 17.55
N ALA A 204 6.89 8.57 17.36
CA ALA A 204 6.22 7.86 18.43
C ALA A 204 6.62 6.37 18.37
N ASP A 205 6.61 5.74 19.54
CA ASP A 205 6.68 4.28 19.64
C ASP A 205 5.44 3.80 20.40
N VAL A 206 4.75 2.85 19.80
CA VAL A 206 3.56 2.24 20.42
C VAL A 206 3.86 0.76 20.63
N ASP A 207 4.16 0.40 21.88
CA ASP A 207 4.48 -0.96 22.28
C ASP A 207 5.56 -1.60 21.36
N GLY A 208 6.66 -0.95 21.10
CA GLY A 208 7.73 -1.43 20.22
C GLY A 208 7.43 -1.36 18.73
N THR A 209 6.42 -0.59 18.33
CA THR A 209 6.13 -0.30 16.93
C THR A 209 6.43 1.16 16.64
N PRO A 210 7.49 1.46 15.87
CA PRO A 210 7.84 2.84 15.54
C PRO A 210 6.83 3.46 14.56
N LEU A 211 6.47 4.72 14.84
CA LEU A 211 5.67 5.58 13.98
C LEU A 211 6.50 6.81 13.61
N CYS A 212 6.51 7.21 12.35
CA CYS A 212 7.27 8.36 11.89
C CYS A 212 6.56 9.11 10.77
N ASN A 213 6.96 10.35 10.55
CA ASN A 213 6.65 11.09 9.34
C ASN A 213 7.53 10.61 8.17
N LEU A 214 7.11 10.94 6.96
CA LEU A 214 7.84 10.58 5.74
C LEU A 214 9.28 11.12 5.75
N SER A 215 9.45 12.36 6.16
CA SER A 215 10.76 13.03 6.27
C SER A 215 11.74 12.33 7.23
N GLU A 216 11.24 11.52 8.16
CA GLU A 216 12.05 10.81 9.14
C GLU A 216 12.29 9.33 8.78
N LEU A 217 11.55 8.78 7.79
CA LEU A 217 11.50 7.35 7.50
C LEU A 217 12.90 6.75 7.27
N ARG A 218 13.69 7.36 6.40
CA ARG A 218 15.04 6.89 6.07
C ARG A 218 15.96 6.87 7.30
N ALA A 219 15.99 7.96 8.06
CA ALA A 219 16.81 8.05 9.25
C ALA A 219 16.39 7.05 10.34
N LEU A 220 15.08 6.79 10.47
CA LEU A 220 14.54 5.79 11.39
C LEU A 220 15.01 4.38 11.00
N LEU A 221 14.87 3.99 9.74
CA LEU A 221 15.27 2.65 9.29
C LEU A 221 16.78 2.42 9.46
N LEU A 222 17.60 3.43 9.14
CA LEU A 222 19.06 3.35 9.37
C LEU A 222 19.39 3.17 10.85
N ALA A 223 18.72 3.89 11.74
CA ALA A 223 18.92 3.79 13.18
C ALA A 223 18.48 2.42 13.73
N LEU A 224 17.32 1.92 13.30
CA LEU A 224 16.82 0.61 13.72
C LEU A 224 17.71 -0.54 13.20
N ASP A 225 18.18 -0.45 11.97
CA ASP A 225 19.11 -1.45 11.41
C ASP A 225 20.44 -1.44 12.18
N ALA A 226 21.00 -0.25 12.47
CA ALA A 226 22.24 -0.13 13.24
C ALA A 226 22.11 -0.68 14.67
N ALA A 227 20.93 -0.58 15.28
CA ALA A 227 20.66 -1.11 16.61
C ALA A 227 20.44 -2.62 16.65
N ALA A 228 20.28 -3.27 15.50
CA ALA A 228 20.10 -4.73 15.44
C ALA A 228 21.39 -5.46 15.88
N PRO A 229 21.26 -6.56 16.65
CA PRO A 229 22.38 -7.17 17.36
C PRO A 229 23.46 -7.76 16.44
N SER A 230 23.08 -8.23 15.25
CA SER A 230 24.01 -8.90 14.32
C SER A 230 23.73 -8.55 12.87
N ALA A 231 24.75 -8.60 12.03
CA ALA A 231 24.60 -8.45 10.60
C ALA A 231 23.93 -9.70 9.99
N LEU A 232 23.07 -9.48 9.00
CA LEU A 232 22.52 -10.56 8.19
C LEU A 232 23.55 -10.96 7.12
N PRO A 233 23.96 -12.25 7.06
CA PRO A 233 24.84 -12.72 5.99
C PRO A 233 24.29 -12.39 4.61
N ALA A 234 25.17 -12.12 3.65
CA ALA A 234 24.78 -11.71 2.31
C ALA A 234 23.91 -12.78 1.59
N ASP A 235 24.23 -14.07 1.80
CA ASP A 235 23.44 -15.18 1.26
C ASP A 235 22.05 -15.28 1.88
N VAL A 236 21.91 -14.98 3.18
CA VAL A 236 20.61 -14.94 3.87
C VAL A 236 19.75 -13.82 3.28
N ARG A 237 20.32 -12.62 3.11
CA ARG A 237 19.62 -11.49 2.47
C ARG A 237 19.19 -11.82 1.05
N ALA A 238 20.09 -12.39 0.25
CA ALA A 238 19.78 -12.79 -1.12
C ALA A 238 18.65 -13.84 -1.19
N ARG A 239 18.67 -14.85 -0.29
CA ARG A 239 17.60 -15.84 -0.20
C ARG A 239 16.26 -15.23 0.23
N ALA A 240 16.28 -14.29 1.19
CA ALA A 240 15.08 -13.60 1.62
C ALA A 240 14.47 -12.77 0.47
N VAL A 241 15.28 -12.02 -0.26
CA VAL A 241 14.84 -11.26 -1.44
C VAL A 241 14.30 -12.19 -2.51
N ALA A 242 15.00 -13.26 -2.86
CA ALA A 242 14.55 -14.23 -3.87
C ALA A 242 13.20 -14.89 -3.48
N ALA A 243 13.01 -15.25 -2.21
CA ALA A 243 11.76 -15.82 -1.73
C ALA A 243 10.58 -14.85 -1.81
N LEU A 244 10.82 -13.56 -1.62
CA LEU A 244 9.81 -12.51 -1.73
C LEU A 244 9.47 -12.20 -3.20
N LEU A 245 10.48 -12.13 -4.09
CA LEU A 245 10.29 -11.92 -5.52
C LEU A 245 9.55 -13.08 -6.21
N ALA A 246 9.74 -14.30 -5.75
CA ALA A 246 9.02 -15.47 -6.28
C ALA A 246 7.50 -15.44 -6.02
N ARG A 247 6.99 -14.46 -5.27
CA ARG A 247 5.56 -14.33 -4.92
C ARG A 247 4.84 -13.30 -5.79
N GLY A 248 5.53 -12.39 -6.42
CA GLY A 248 5.01 -11.35 -7.31
C GLY A 248 5.17 -11.75 -8.76
#